data_7e9419421a0b86dd0cc77a00860846c7
#
_entry.id   7e9419421a0b86dd0cc77a00860846c7
#
_cell.length_a   1.000
_cell.length_b   1.000
_cell.length_c   1.000
_cell.angle_alpha   90.00
_cell.angle_beta   90.00
_cell.angle_gamma   90.00
#
_symmetry.space_group_name_H-M   'P 1'
#
loop_
_entity.id
_entity.type
_entity.pdbx_description
1 polymer ?
#
loop_
_entity_poly.entity_id
_entity_poly.type
_entity_poly.pdbx_seq_one_letter_code
_entity_poly.pdbx_strand_id
1 'polypeptide(L)'
;MTTTAPARSDSPTNLRHEEAAWRSSVCQVPSTHVAVDITGAAVRHEPAFSVRCLMRLDIRQRVEGLWVDFAGQAVDSLSIDGQPAPVSWDGARIELPVLDPGEHTVEITARGLYSNSGQGLHRFHDPVDGATYLYTH
;
A
#
# COMPACT_ATOMS: atom_id res chain seq x y z
N MET A 1 3.21 -26.02 9.61
CA MET A 1 2.27 -26.00 8.46
C MET A 1 2.16 -24.59 7.95
N THR A 2 2.20 -24.39 6.65
CA THR A 2 2.07 -23.08 6.02
C THR A 2 0.65 -22.91 5.50
N THR A 3 0.02 -21.79 5.80
CA THR A 3 -1.26 -21.43 5.21
C THR A 3 -1.03 -20.55 3.99
N THR A 4 -1.78 -20.80 2.93
CA THR A 4 -1.65 -20.08 1.65
C THR A 4 -2.91 -19.26 1.39
N ALA A 5 -2.72 -18.10 0.78
CA ALA A 5 -3.82 -17.21 0.41
C ALA A 5 -4.83 -17.93 -0.49
N PRO A 6 -6.12 -17.63 -0.34
CA PRO A 6 -7.15 -18.11 -1.26
C PRO A 6 -6.93 -17.54 -2.67
N ALA A 7 -7.52 -18.21 -3.66
CA ALA A 7 -7.44 -17.74 -5.04
C ALA A 7 -7.96 -16.30 -5.17
N ARG A 8 -7.25 -15.48 -5.96
CA ARG A 8 -7.64 -14.09 -6.21
C ARG A 8 -8.96 -14.00 -6.98
N SER A 9 -9.66 -12.91 -6.72
CA SER A 9 -10.76 -12.46 -7.57
C SER A 9 -10.27 -12.10 -8.98
N ASP A 10 -11.12 -12.27 -9.98
CA ASP A 10 -10.87 -11.78 -11.35
C ASP A 10 -10.77 -10.23 -11.41
N SER A 11 -11.31 -9.53 -10.42
CA SER A 11 -11.13 -8.09 -10.24
C SER A 11 -9.95 -7.81 -9.33
N PRO A 12 -8.85 -7.22 -9.84
CA PRO A 12 -7.63 -7.01 -9.04
C PRO A 12 -7.81 -6.00 -7.89
N THR A 13 -8.81 -5.14 -7.97
CA THR A 13 -9.05 -4.05 -7.02
C THR A 13 -10.07 -4.39 -5.92
N ASN A 14 -10.83 -5.46 -6.07
CA ASN A 14 -11.86 -5.83 -5.10
C ASN A 14 -11.37 -6.90 -4.14
N LEU A 15 -11.56 -6.65 -2.86
CA LEU A 15 -11.31 -7.62 -1.81
C LEU A 15 -12.56 -8.50 -1.63
N ARG A 16 -12.39 -9.81 -1.79
CA ARG A 16 -13.46 -10.77 -1.52
C ARG A 16 -13.60 -11.03 -0.03
N HIS A 17 -14.79 -11.38 0.39
CA HIS A 17 -15.06 -11.74 1.79
C HIS A 17 -14.12 -12.84 2.31
N GLU A 18 -13.90 -13.88 1.50
CA GLU A 18 -13.01 -14.99 1.83
C GLU A 18 -11.55 -14.54 2.01
N GLU A 19 -11.07 -13.64 1.15
CA GLU A 19 -9.72 -13.07 1.25
C GLU A 19 -9.58 -12.23 2.53
N ALA A 20 -10.58 -11.40 2.84
CA ALA A 20 -10.59 -10.59 4.05
C ALA A 20 -10.62 -11.46 5.31
N ALA A 21 -11.48 -12.47 5.35
CA ALA A 21 -11.58 -13.41 6.46
C ALA A 21 -10.29 -14.19 6.66
N TRP A 22 -9.68 -14.69 5.59
CA TRP A 22 -8.41 -15.39 5.66
C TRP A 22 -7.31 -14.45 6.18
N ARG A 23 -7.16 -13.26 5.59
CA ARG A 23 -6.13 -12.30 5.99
C ARG A 23 -6.24 -11.93 7.47
N SER A 24 -7.45 -11.67 7.96
CA SER A 24 -7.66 -11.34 9.36
C SER A 24 -7.43 -12.53 10.30
N SER A 25 -7.55 -13.76 9.81
CA SER A 25 -7.27 -14.96 10.61
C SER A 25 -5.78 -15.21 10.80
N VAL A 26 -4.92 -14.80 9.87
CA VAL A 26 -3.48 -15.08 9.88
C VAL A 26 -2.63 -13.90 10.33
N CYS A 27 -3.16 -12.68 10.24
CA CYS A 27 -2.38 -11.45 10.48
C CYS A 27 -3.20 -10.41 11.23
N GLN A 28 -2.55 -9.74 12.18
CA GLN A 28 -3.00 -8.47 12.74
C GLN A 28 -2.01 -7.36 12.36
N VAL A 29 -2.51 -6.13 12.29
CA VAL A 29 -1.71 -4.94 12.00
C VAL A 29 -1.84 -3.99 13.18
N PRO A 30 -0.98 -4.12 14.23
CA PRO A 30 -1.05 -3.28 15.43
C PRO A 30 -0.82 -1.80 15.15
N SER A 31 0.01 -1.49 14.17
CA SER A 31 0.29 -0.10 13.80
C SER A 31 0.69 0.06 12.35
N THR A 32 0.33 1.20 11.80
CA THR A 32 0.76 1.64 10.47
C THR A 32 1.11 3.13 10.56
N HIS A 33 2.32 3.47 10.12
CA HIS A 33 2.79 4.85 9.99
C HIS A 33 2.99 5.16 8.52
N VAL A 34 2.30 6.17 8.03
CA VAL A 34 2.39 6.61 6.63
C VAL A 34 2.92 8.04 6.61
N ALA A 35 4.04 8.24 5.93
CA ALA A 35 4.59 9.54 5.62
C ALA A 35 4.38 9.85 4.14
N VAL A 36 3.81 11.00 3.84
CA VAL A 36 3.51 11.45 2.48
C VAL A 36 4.21 12.78 2.24
N ASP A 37 5.00 12.86 1.18
CA ASP A 37 5.65 14.11 0.77
C ASP A 37 4.83 14.75 -0.36
N ILE A 38 4.16 15.83 -0.02
CA ILE A 38 3.33 16.62 -0.94
C ILE A 38 3.95 17.97 -1.31
N THR A 39 5.25 18.15 -1.05
CA THR A 39 5.96 19.42 -1.33
C THR A 39 5.94 19.80 -2.80
N GLY A 40 5.85 18.82 -3.71
CA GLY A 40 5.72 19.04 -5.15
C GLY A 40 4.30 19.27 -5.67
N ALA A 41 3.29 19.35 -4.80
CA ALA A 41 1.88 19.38 -5.20
C ALA A 41 1.53 20.61 -6.09
N ALA A 42 2.18 21.74 -5.88
CA ALA A 42 1.95 22.96 -6.66
C ALA A 42 2.54 22.89 -8.09
N VAL A 43 3.42 21.92 -8.35
CA VAL A 43 4.03 21.73 -9.67
C VAL A 43 3.05 20.97 -10.56
N ARG A 44 2.47 21.65 -11.54
CA ARG A 44 1.38 21.07 -12.38
C ARG A 44 1.76 19.80 -13.10
N HIS A 45 3.03 19.63 -13.49
CA HIS A 45 3.52 18.49 -14.25
C HIS A 45 4.01 17.34 -13.38
N GLU A 46 4.01 17.52 -12.05
CA GLU A 46 4.37 16.43 -11.12
C GLU A 46 3.14 15.56 -10.85
N PRO A 47 3.08 14.34 -11.42
CA PRO A 47 1.87 13.51 -11.30
C PRO A 47 1.81 12.74 -9.99
N ALA A 48 2.92 12.63 -9.27
CA ALA A 48 3.10 11.72 -8.17
C ALA A 48 3.64 12.40 -6.91
N PHE A 49 3.43 11.75 -5.79
CA PHE A 49 3.99 12.11 -4.49
C PHE A 49 4.68 10.90 -3.86
N SER A 50 5.70 11.13 -3.05
CA SER A 50 6.42 10.07 -2.35
C SER A 50 5.64 9.58 -1.14
N VAL A 51 5.64 8.27 -0.94
CA VAL A 51 5.00 7.60 0.19
C VAL A 51 6.02 6.68 0.86
N ARG A 52 6.10 6.77 2.19
CA ARG A 52 6.79 5.79 3.02
C ARG A 52 5.81 5.20 4.02
N CYS A 53 5.70 3.90 4.03
CA CYS A 53 4.83 3.18 4.95
C CYS A 53 5.69 2.27 5.83
N LEU A 54 5.50 2.39 7.15
CA LEU A 54 6.08 1.48 8.13
C LEU A 54 4.95 0.79 8.88
N MET A 55 4.88 -0.53 8.75
CA MET A 55 3.78 -1.34 9.23
C MET A 55 4.31 -2.43 10.15
N ARG A 56 3.68 -2.59 11.32
CA ARG A 56 3.93 -3.75 12.18
C ARG A 56 2.87 -4.80 11.89
N LEU A 57 3.33 -6.02 11.68
CA LEU A 57 2.48 -7.19 11.50
C LEU A 57 2.69 -8.17 12.65
N ASP A 58 1.61 -8.76 13.11
CA ASP A 58 1.63 -9.89 14.03
C ASP A 58 1.07 -11.11 13.30
N ILE A 59 1.94 -12.05 12.97
CA ILE A 59 1.63 -13.23 12.16
C ILE A 59 1.36 -14.40 13.11
N ARG A 60 0.17 -14.97 12.98
CA ARG A 60 -0.29 -16.05 13.88
C ARG A 60 0.22 -17.41 13.48
N GLN A 61 0.44 -17.65 12.20
CA GLN A 61 0.96 -18.90 11.65
C GLN A 61 1.75 -18.62 10.38
N ARG A 62 2.66 -19.51 10.01
CA ARG A 62 3.43 -19.35 8.77
C ARG A 62 2.52 -19.12 7.58
N VAL A 63 2.74 -18.04 6.84
CA VAL A 63 1.85 -17.58 5.79
C VAL A 63 2.58 -17.36 4.48
N GLU A 64 1.95 -17.75 3.39
CA GLU A 64 2.38 -17.53 2.01
C GLU A 64 1.29 -16.80 1.22
N GLY A 65 1.68 -15.83 0.41
CA GLY A 65 0.76 -15.05 -0.42
C GLY A 65 0.02 -13.93 0.32
N LEU A 66 0.51 -13.50 1.48
CA LEU A 66 0.01 -12.29 2.13
C LEU A 66 0.39 -11.07 1.31
N TRP A 67 -0.45 -10.05 1.33
CA TRP A 67 -0.25 -8.84 0.54
C TRP A 67 -0.62 -7.56 1.28
N VAL A 68 -0.09 -6.44 0.78
CA VAL A 68 -0.49 -5.07 1.15
C VAL A 68 -1.19 -4.43 -0.04
N ASP A 69 -2.36 -3.86 0.19
CA ASP A 69 -3.09 -3.15 -0.86
C ASP A 69 -2.44 -1.79 -1.12
N PHE A 70 -2.12 -1.51 -2.37
CA PHE A 70 -1.57 -0.23 -2.80
C PHE A 70 -1.92 0.06 -4.25
N ALA A 71 -2.51 1.23 -4.48
CA ALA A 71 -2.76 1.79 -5.80
C ALA A 71 -1.98 3.10 -5.96
N GLY A 72 -1.20 3.21 -7.03
CA GLY A 72 -0.36 4.38 -7.27
C GLY A 72 0.42 4.27 -8.57
N GLN A 73 1.54 4.98 -8.64
CA GLN A 73 2.39 5.00 -9.82
C GLN A 73 3.43 3.87 -9.81
N ALA A 74 4.07 3.64 -8.67
CA ALA A 74 5.13 2.66 -8.53
C ALA A 74 5.35 2.25 -7.08
N VAL A 75 5.94 1.07 -6.89
CA VAL A 75 6.52 0.62 -5.62
C VAL A 75 8.03 0.57 -5.80
N ASP A 76 8.76 1.37 -5.04
CA ASP A 76 10.19 1.53 -5.21
C ASP A 76 11.00 0.52 -4.38
N SER A 77 10.54 0.20 -3.17
CA SER A 77 11.23 -0.76 -2.30
C SER A 77 10.30 -1.44 -1.31
N LEU A 78 10.71 -2.63 -0.91
CA LEU A 78 10.10 -3.42 0.16
C LEU A 78 11.21 -3.96 1.06
N SER A 79 11.06 -3.84 2.37
CA SER A 79 11.90 -4.54 3.33
C SER A 79 11.07 -5.18 4.43
N ILE A 80 11.54 -6.33 4.91
CA ILE A 80 10.96 -7.09 6.00
C ILE A 80 12.02 -7.22 7.10
N ASP A 81 11.69 -6.77 8.29
CA ASP A 81 12.60 -6.83 9.46
C ASP A 81 13.98 -6.20 9.17
N GLY A 82 13.99 -5.10 8.40
CA GLY A 82 15.21 -4.41 7.99
C GLY A 82 15.98 -5.06 6.84
N GLN A 83 15.50 -6.17 6.28
CA GLN A 83 16.12 -6.84 5.14
C GLN A 83 15.38 -6.53 3.84
N PRO A 84 16.09 -6.13 2.77
CA PRO A 84 15.49 -5.92 1.47
C PRO A 84 14.78 -7.18 0.96
N ALA A 85 13.61 -7.00 0.38
CA ALA A 85 12.84 -8.06 -0.27
C ALA A 85 12.50 -7.66 -1.72
N PRO A 86 12.31 -8.62 -2.63
CA PRO A 86 11.87 -8.33 -3.98
C PRO A 86 10.50 -7.65 -3.99
N VAL A 87 10.34 -6.65 -4.86
CA VAL A 87 9.05 -6.00 -5.09
C VAL A 87 8.26 -6.81 -6.12
N SER A 88 7.10 -7.31 -5.71
CA SER A 88 6.12 -7.92 -6.59
C SER A 88 4.80 -7.15 -6.43
N TRP A 89 4.51 -6.28 -7.38
CA TRP A 89 3.34 -5.41 -7.37
C TRP A 89 2.64 -5.43 -8.74
N ASP A 90 1.33 -5.64 -8.73
CA ASP A 90 0.53 -5.78 -9.94
C ASP A 90 -0.36 -4.56 -10.24
N GLY A 91 -0.13 -3.45 -9.55
CA GLY A 91 -0.93 -2.23 -9.64
C GLY A 91 -2.00 -2.10 -8.55
N ALA A 92 -2.26 -3.17 -7.79
CA ALA A 92 -3.26 -3.18 -6.72
C ALA A 92 -2.74 -3.80 -5.42
N ARG A 93 -1.86 -4.81 -5.51
CA ARG A 93 -1.34 -5.56 -4.37
C ARG A 93 0.16 -5.72 -4.43
N ILE A 94 0.81 -5.46 -3.31
CA ILE A 94 2.23 -5.76 -3.09
C ILE A 94 2.28 -7.12 -2.38
N GLU A 95 2.82 -8.12 -3.03
CA GLU A 95 2.98 -9.45 -2.44
C GLU A 95 4.13 -9.45 -1.43
N LEU A 96 3.87 -10.01 -0.25
CA LEU A 96 4.89 -10.18 0.77
C LEU A 96 5.55 -11.56 0.64
N PRO A 97 6.85 -11.69 1.00
CA PRO A 97 7.47 -13.00 1.07
C PRO A 97 6.79 -13.88 2.14
N VAL A 98 7.14 -15.15 2.16
CA VAL A 98 6.68 -16.05 3.22
C VAL A 98 7.11 -15.49 4.58
N LEU A 99 6.17 -15.40 5.51
CA LEU A 99 6.40 -14.90 6.86
C LEU A 99 6.17 -16.01 7.88
N ASP A 100 7.09 -16.12 8.83
CA ASP A 100 6.95 -17.02 9.97
C ASP A 100 6.08 -16.40 11.08
N PRO A 101 5.53 -17.19 12.00
CA PRO A 101 4.80 -16.67 13.15
C PRO A 101 5.64 -15.69 13.97
N GLY A 102 5.01 -14.63 14.47
CA GLY A 102 5.63 -13.59 15.29
C GLY A 102 5.46 -12.19 14.73
N GLU A 103 6.15 -11.24 15.36
CA GLU A 103 6.12 -9.85 14.93
C GLU A 103 7.08 -9.62 13.75
N HIS A 104 6.59 -8.88 12.77
CA HIS A 104 7.38 -8.43 11.62
C HIS A 104 7.19 -6.93 11.40
N THR A 105 8.22 -6.30 10.88
CA THR A 105 8.18 -4.91 10.42
C THR A 105 8.28 -4.88 8.92
N VAL A 106 7.28 -4.30 8.26
CA VAL A 106 7.25 -4.11 6.80
C VAL A 106 7.45 -2.64 6.51
N GLU A 107 8.45 -2.33 5.70
CA GLU A 107 8.69 -0.98 5.21
C GLU A 107 8.55 -0.95 3.69
N ILE A 108 7.74 -0.01 3.20
CA ILE A 108 7.47 0.17 1.78
C ILE A 108 7.75 1.62 1.42
N THR A 109 8.50 1.84 0.36
CA THR A 109 8.58 3.14 -0.30
C THR A 109 7.91 3.06 -1.67
N ALA A 110 7.09 4.04 -1.98
CA ALA A 110 6.25 4.01 -3.16
C ALA A 110 5.97 5.44 -3.66
N ARG A 111 5.35 5.53 -4.82
CA ARG A 111 4.86 6.78 -5.38
C ARG A 111 3.36 6.68 -5.61
N GLY A 112 2.61 7.55 -4.92
CA GLY A 112 1.18 7.71 -5.12
C GLY A 112 0.90 8.68 -6.27
N LEU A 113 -0.29 8.59 -6.86
CA LEU A 113 -0.73 9.49 -7.91
C LEU A 113 -1.74 10.50 -7.34
N TYR A 114 -1.54 11.78 -7.65
CA TYR A 114 -2.60 12.76 -7.46
C TYR A 114 -3.78 12.41 -8.39
N SER A 115 -4.98 12.41 -7.83
CA SER A 115 -6.19 12.16 -8.60
C SER A 115 -6.91 13.46 -8.95
N ASN A 116 -7.83 13.37 -9.89
CA ASN A 116 -8.81 14.43 -10.21
C ASN A 116 -10.25 13.91 -10.14
N SER A 117 -10.44 12.72 -9.59
CA SER A 117 -11.73 12.02 -9.52
C SER A 117 -12.42 12.12 -8.16
N GLY A 118 -11.76 12.74 -7.17
CA GLY A 118 -12.24 12.78 -5.78
C GLY A 118 -11.86 11.55 -4.96
N GLN A 119 -11.18 10.56 -5.56
CA GLN A 119 -10.68 9.38 -4.85
C GLN A 119 -9.22 9.55 -4.47
N GLY A 120 -8.82 8.96 -3.35
CA GLY A 120 -7.46 9.06 -2.85
C GLY A 120 -7.06 10.49 -2.52
N LEU A 121 -5.87 10.92 -2.94
CA LEU A 121 -5.41 12.30 -2.77
C LEU A 121 -5.75 13.11 -4.02
N HIS A 122 -6.84 13.86 -3.95
CA HIS A 122 -7.30 14.70 -5.03
C HIS A 122 -6.53 16.02 -5.08
N ARG A 123 -6.13 16.44 -6.27
CA ARG A 123 -5.45 17.71 -6.53
C ARG A 123 -6.25 18.55 -7.54
N PHE A 124 -6.48 19.80 -7.18
CA PHE A 124 -7.12 20.78 -8.05
C PHE A 124 -6.26 22.05 -8.15
N HIS A 125 -5.98 22.47 -9.36
CA HIS A 125 -5.33 23.76 -9.63
C HIS A 125 -6.42 24.75 -10.05
N ASP A 126 -6.67 25.73 -9.21
CA ASP A 126 -7.71 26.72 -9.47
C ASP A 126 -7.21 27.74 -10.52
N PRO A 127 -7.90 27.87 -11.67
CA PRO A 127 -7.51 28.83 -12.70
C PRO A 127 -7.83 30.26 -12.33
N VAL A 128 -8.66 30.49 -11.29
CA VAL A 128 -9.10 31.84 -10.88
C VAL A 128 -8.06 32.50 -9.97
N ASP A 129 -7.59 31.77 -8.96
CA ASP A 129 -6.62 32.31 -8.00
C ASP A 129 -5.20 31.74 -8.17
N GLY A 130 -5.03 30.74 -9.04
CA GLY A 130 -3.74 30.07 -9.28
C GLY A 130 -3.29 29.15 -8.15
N ALA A 131 -4.11 28.95 -7.12
CA ALA A 131 -3.76 28.11 -5.98
C ALA A 131 -3.94 26.63 -6.29
N THR A 132 -3.26 25.80 -5.52
CA THR A 132 -3.38 24.34 -5.57
C THR A 132 -4.04 23.84 -4.29
N TYR A 133 -5.11 23.11 -4.46
CA TYR A 133 -5.88 22.52 -3.37
C TYR A 133 -5.74 21.01 -3.38
N LEU A 134 -5.50 20.44 -2.19
CA LEU A 134 -5.44 19.01 -1.95
C LEU A 134 -6.51 18.61 -0.95
N TYR A 135 -7.17 17.50 -1.21
CA TYR A 135 -8.04 16.87 -0.22
C TYR A 135 -8.11 15.36 -0.42
N THR A 136 -8.44 14.67 0.67
CA THR A 136 -8.68 13.23 0.69
C THR A 136 -9.87 12.94 1.60
N HIS A 137 -10.52 11.82 1.40
CA HIS A 137 -11.60 11.31 2.25
C HIS A 137 -11.49 9.81 2.49
#